data_fac19bb135f95bad90b0c8e980e2a36d
#
_entry.id   fac19bb135f95bad90b0c8e980e2a36d
#
_cell.length_a   1.000
_cell.length_b   1.000
_cell.length_c   1.000
_cell.angle_alpha   90.00
_cell.angle_beta   90.00
_cell.angle_gamma   90.00
#
_symmetry.space_group_name_H-M   'P 1'
#
loop_
_entity.id
_entity.type
_entity.pdbx_description
1 polymer ?
#
loop_
_entity_poly.entity_id
_entity_poly.type
_entity_poly.pdbx_seq_one_letter_code
_entity_poly.pdbx_strand_id
1 'polypeptide(L)'
;MNRSFGRMVAGAIILAAIVACGDDYGSDPDPVITPPPTPPTTLSATGDIAAKVQEFRTLLGDPSNGGTAGEQPAGRREISWDGAAANPFNNKNDFPASFFNTNVKSGAIFTTPGSGFRNDSLDFGEVNPGYATEFGAFSPTKTFSPIGSNVMDVLFQVAGQPTPAQVTGFGVVFSDVDVEGATTIAFFDVNGTKLATIAAPRRSDAGGLSFVGAKFPDAVVARVRITLGTGILSGTVNDVSAGGTTDVVVTDNFIYGEPKRIQ
;
A
#
# COMPACT_ATOMS: atom_id res chain seq x y z
N MET A 1 -43.27 -57.65 -59.80
CA MET A 1 -42.49 -58.90 -59.96
C MET A 1 -41.67 -59.11 -58.68
N ASN A 2 -41.89 -60.27 -58.10
CA ASN A 2 -41.15 -61.00 -57.08
C ASN A 2 -40.91 -60.32 -55.70
N ARG A 3 -41.65 -60.79 -54.69
CA ARG A 3 -41.46 -61.98 -53.83
C ARG A 3 -40.24 -61.82 -52.91
N SER A 4 -40.38 -61.77 -51.65
CA SER A 4 -40.93 -62.73 -50.65
C SER A 4 -39.82 -63.22 -49.72
N PHE A 5 -40.22 -63.50 -48.51
CA PHE A 5 -39.66 -64.28 -47.38
C PHE A 5 -38.97 -63.46 -46.29
N GLY A 6 -39.42 -63.26 -45.19
CA GLY A 6 -39.99 -64.03 -44.10
C GLY A 6 -38.96 -64.90 -43.34
N ARG A 7 -38.57 -64.43 -42.13
CA ARG A 7 -38.13 -65.38 -41.09
C ARG A 7 -38.37 -64.75 -39.71
N MET A 8 -39.33 -65.34 -38.99
CA MET A 8 -39.37 -65.21 -37.50
C MET A 8 -38.22 -65.96 -36.91
N VAL A 9 -37.58 -65.28 -35.87
CA VAL A 9 -36.79 -66.01 -34.88
C VAL A 9 -37.25 -65.47 -33.54
N ALA A 10 -37.79 -66.39 -32.74
CA ALA A 10 -38.08 -66.19 -31.33
C ALA A 10 -36.74 -66.13 -30.56
N GLY A 11 -36.58 -65.16 -29.70
CA GLY A 11 -35.40 -65.01 -28.85
C GLY A 11 -35.77 -64.56 -27.42
N ALA A 12 -35.32 -65.36 -26.52
CA ALA A 12 -35.60 -65.40 -25.08
C ALA A 12 -35.47 -64.06 -24.33
N ILE A 13 -36.42 -63.84 -23.44
CA ILE A 13 -36.38 -62.76 -22.43
C ILE A 13 -35.41 -63.23 -21.34
N ILE A 14 -34.26 -62.58 -21.26
CA ILE A 14 -33.35 -62.71 -20.10
C ILE A 14 -33.71 -61.59 -19.14
N LEU A 15 -34.27 -61.96 -18.01
CA LEU A 15 -34.53 -61.02 -16.86
C LEU A 15 -33.19 -60.78 -16.19
N ALA A 16 -32.54 -59.66 -16.43
CA ALA A 16 -31.38 -59.18 -15.68
C ALA A 16 -31.86 -58.45 -14.43
N ALA A 17 -31.59 -59.01 -13.26
CA ALA A 17 -31.77 -58.33 -12.01
C ALA A 17 -30.67 -57.23 -11.87
N ILE A 18 -31.11 -55.98 -11.91
CA ILE A 18 -30.24 -54.83 -11.60
C ILE A 18 -30.14 -54.75 -10.08
N VAL A 19 -29.00 -55.15 -9.54
CA VAL A 19 -28.58 -54.80 -8.17
C VAL A 19 -28.22 -53.30 -8.20
N ALA A 20 -29.08 -52.47 -7.64
CA ALA A 20 -28.76 -51.06 -7.39
C ALA A 20 -27.76 -51.01 -6.24
N CYS A 21 -26.47 -50.85 -6.54
CA CYS A 21 -25.50 -50.31 -5.62
C CYS A 21 -25.86 -48.83 -5.41
N GLY A 22 -26.36 -48.50 -4.23
CA GLY A 22 -26.49 -47.11 -3.81
C GLY A 22 -25.09 -46.53 -3.60
N ASP A 23 -24.60 -45.75 -4.59
CA ASP A 23 -23.50 -44.86 -4.39
C ASP A 23 -24.02 -43.71 -3.55
N ASP A 24 -23.58 -43.71 -2.29
CA ASP A 24 -23.73 -42.58 -1.36
C ASP A 24 -22.81 -41.46 -1.91
N TYR A 25 -23.36 -40.63 -2.81
CA TYR A 25 -22.74 -39.39 -3.23
C TYR A 25 -22.74 -38.47 -2.00
N GLY A 26 -21.69 -38.56 -1.18
CA GLY A 26 -21.37 -37.52 -0.25
C GLY A 26 -21.31 -36.21 -1.06
N SER A 27 -22.27 -35.32 -0.82
CA SER A 27 -22.24 -33.98 -1.38
C SER A 27 -20.98 -33.31 -0.85
N ASP A 28 -19.92 -33.25 -1.66
CA ASP A 28 -18.82 -32.34 -1.40
C ASP A 28 -19.43 -30.96 -1.19
N PRO A 29 -19.06 -30.27 -0.10
CA PRO A 29 -19.56 -28.91 0.09
C PRO A 29 -19.18 -28.10 -1.13
N ASP A 30 -20.16 -27.42 -1.71
CA ASP A 30 -19.92 -26.51 -2.82
C ASP A 30 -18.72 -25.60 -2.49
N PRO A 31 -17.80 -25.36 -3.43
CA PRO A 31 -16.67 -24.48 -3.21
C PRO A 31 -17.21 -23.12 -2.75
N VAL A 32 -16.79 -22.69 -1.56
CA VAL A 32 -17.14 -21.38 -1.03
C VAL A 32 -16.53 -20.34 -1.98
N ILE A 33 -17.37 -19.83 -2.89
CA ILE A 33 -16.99 -18.73 -3.76
C ILE A 33 -16.93 -17.48 -2.90
N THR A 34 -15.74 -17.16 -2.40
CA THR A 34 -15.49 -15.87 -1.73
C THR A 34 -15.65 -14.78 -2.79
N PRO A 35 -16.57 -13.81 -2.62
CA PRO A 35 -16.68 -12.71 -3.55
C PRO A 35 -15.33 -12.00 -3.70
N PRO A 36 -14.98 -11.50 -4.90
CA PRO A 36 -13.77 -10.71 -5.05
C PRO A 36 -13.83 -9.49 -4.12
N PRO A 37 -12.69 -9.08 -3.52
CA PRO A 37 -12.68 -7.94 -2.61
C PRO A 37 -13.22 -6.69 -3.30
N THR A 38 -14.07 -5.95 -2.61
CA THR A 38 -14.62 -4.69 -3.11
C THR A 38 -13.49 -3.72 -3.41
N PRO A 39 -13.44 -3.12 -4.62
CA PRO A 39 -12.39 -2.18 -4.98
C PRO A 39 -12.35 -0.99 -4.02
N PRO A 40 -11.15 -0.45 -3.71
CA PRO A 40 -11.02 0.73 -2.87
C PRO A 40 -11.49 2.00 -3.61
N THR A 41 -11.95 2.99 -2.84
CA THR A 41 -12.06 4.37 -3.32
C THR A 41 -10.67 4.97 -3.39
N THR A 42 -10.27 5.45 -4.57
CA THR A 42 -8.95 6.03 -4.83
C THR A 42 -9.05 7.52 -5.06
N LEU A 43 -8.14 8.29 -4.47
CA LEU A 43 -7.97 9.73 -4.72
C LEU A 43 -6.52 9.99 -5.14
N SER A 44 -6.34 10.88 -6.12
CA SER A 44 -5.02 11.32 -6.58
C SER A 44 -5.05 12.77 -7.07
N ALA A 45 -3.91 13.45 -7.00
CA ALA A 45 -3.72 14.81 -7.49
C ALA A 45 -2.25 15.14 -7.73
N THR A 46 -1.97 16.17 -8.52
CA THR A 46 -0.63 16.75 -8.73
C THR A 46 -0.68 18.27 -8.58
N GLY A 47 0.46 18.87 -8.28
CA GLY A 47 0.60 20.33 -8.13
C GLY A 47 0.05 20.83 -6.81
N ASP A 48 -1.01 21.67 -6.82
CA ASP A 48 -1.72 22.03 -5.60
C ASP A 48 -2.59 20.86 -5.14
N ILE A 49 -2.02 20.02 -4.30
CA ILE A 49 -2.66 18.80 -3.80
C ILE A 49 -3.44 18.98 -2.50
N ALA A 50 -3.40 20.18 -1.89
CA ALA A 50 -3.93 20.44 -0.54
C ALA A 50 -5.40 20.04 -0.39
N ALA A 51 -6.23 20.45 -1.36
CA ALA A 51 -7.67 20.12 -1.35
C ALA A 51 -7.91 18.60 -1.44
N LYS A 52 -7.13 17.87 -2.25
CA LYS A 52 -7.26 16.44 -2.43
C LYS A 52 -6.77 15.66 -1.21
N VAL A 53 -5.69 16.09 -0.59
CA VAL A 53 -5.21 15.55 0.70
C VAL A 53 -6.28 15.74 1.78
N GLN A 54 -6.93 16.91 1.84
CA GLN A 54 -8.01 17.16 2.80
C GLN A 54 -9.24 16.28 2.51
N GLU A 55 -9.59 16.06 1.26
CA GLU A 55 -10.65 15.13 0.87
C GLU A 55 -10.34 13.70 1.35
N PHE A 56 -9.08 13.26 1.21
CA PHE A 56 -8.66 11.94 1.68
C PHE A 56 -8.70 11.82 3.22
N ARG A 57 -8.30 12.87 3.94
CA ARG A 57 -8.46 12.93 5.41
C ARG A 57 -9.92 12.74 5.83
N THR A 58 -10.83 13.43 5.14
CA THR A 58 -12.28 13.31 5.38
C THR A 58 -12.79 11.91 5.03
N LEU A 59 -12.31 11.34 3.92
CA LEU A 59 -12.68 9.99 3.48
C LEU A 59 -12.28 8.92 4.51
N LEU A 60 -11.10 9.04 5.13
CA LEU A 60 -10.64 8.13 6.18
C LEU A 60 -11.41 8.29 7.50
N GLY A 61 -11.93 9.49 7.75
CA GLY A 61 -12.76 9.82 8.92
C GLY A 61 -12.07 10.65 9.99
N ASP A 62 -12.85 11.22 10.85
CA ASP A 62 -12.45 12.03 12.01
C ASP A 62 -12.65 11.26 13.33
N PRO A 63 -11.95 11.65 14.39
CA PRO A 63 -10.92 12.70 14.49
C PRO A 63 -9.54 12.26 13.97
N SER A 64 -8.59 13.22 13.90
CA SER A 64 -7.17 12.90 13.84
C SER A 64 -6.71 12.48 15.24
N ASN A 65 -6.30 11.22 15.40
CA ASN A 65 -5.94 10.63 16.69
C ASN A 65 -4.48 10.92 17.10
N GLY A 66 -3.66 11.47 16.19
CA GLY A 66 -2.27 11.87 16.44
C GLY A 66 -1.45 10.75 17.07
N GLY A 67 -0.75 11.07 18.16
CA GLY A 67 0.06 10.13 18.95
C GLY A 67 -0.68 9.51 20.14
N THR A 68 -2.01 9.48 20.18
CA THR A 68 -2.80 8.86 21.24
C THR A 68 -2.60 7.34 21.25
N ALA A 69 -2.14 6.79 22.37
CA ALA A 69 -1.89 5.36 22.50
C ALA A 69 -3.20 4.55 22.49
N GLY A 70 -3.09 3.30 22.07
CA GLY A 70 -4.20 2.36 22.00
C GLY A 70 -5.04 2.51 20.75
N GLU A 71 -5.94 1.55 20.56
CA GLU A 71 -6.90 1.55 19.46
C GLU A 71 -8.01 2.56 19.77
N GLN A 72 -8.28 3.48 18.85
CA GLN A 72 -9.35 4.46 18.97
C GLN A 72 -10.63 3.96 18.27
N PRO A 73 -11.82 4.36 18.69
CA PRO A 73 -13.08 3.84 18.12
C PRO A 73 -13.25 4.21 16.64
N ALA A 74 -12.75 5.38 16.22
CA ALA A 74 -12.85 5.89 14.86
C ALA A 74 -11.69 6.83 14.54
N GLY A 75 -11.64 7.34 13.30
CA GLY A 75 -10.72 8.38 12.88
C GLY A 75 -9.54 7.90 12.07
N ARG A 76 -8.54 8.75 12.01
CA ARG A 76 -7.32 8.56 11.22
C ARG A 76 -6.08 8.95 11.99
N ARG A 77 -4.92 8.59 11.42
CA ARG A 77 -3.60 9.04 11.87
C ARG A 77 -2.83 9.64 10.71
N GLU A 78 -1.89 10.50 11.03
CA GLU A 78 -1.05 11.18 10.06
C GLU A 78 0.36 11.34 10.61
N ILE A 79 1.35 11.21 9.72
CA ILE A 79 2.75 11.47 9.94
C ILE A 79 3.15 12.55 8.96
N SER A 80 3.51 13.75 9.46
CA SER A 80 3.99 14.88 8.66
C SER A 80 5.50 15.00 8.63
N TRP A 81 6.23 14.16 9.38
CA TRP A 81 7.67 14.17 9.56
C TRP A 81 8.23 15.38 10.34
N ASP A 82 7.48 16.48 10.42
CA ASP A 82 7.90 17.76 11.02
C ASP A 82 7.91 17.76 12.54
N GLY A 83 7.19 16.81 13.13
CA GLY A 83 7.07 16.69 14.57
C GLY A 83 8.42 16.53 15.28
N ALA A 84 8.66 17.40 16.24
CA ALA A 84 9.88 17.52 17.05
C ALA A 84 11.09 18.12 16.29
N ALA A 85 11.21 19.44 16.36
CA ALA A 85 12.43 20.16 15.93
C ALA A 85 13.69 19.63 16.61
N ALA A 86 13.58 19.00 17.78
CA ALA A 86 14.66 18.41 18.56
C ALA A 86 14.85 16.90 18.33
N ASN A 87 14.32 16.31 17.27
CA ASN A 87 14.53 14.90 16.96
C ASN A 87 16.02 14.66 16.61
N PRO A 88 16.77 13.86 17.40
CA PRO A 88 18.21 13.63 17.19
C PRO A 88 18.52 12.86 15.90
N PHE A 89 17.50 12.29 15.24
CA PHE A 89 17.62 11.52 14.00
C PHE A 89 17.40 12.36 12.73
N ASN A 90 17.08 13.66 12.85
CA ASN A 90 16.96 14.55 11.69
C ASN A 90 18.27 14.62 10.91
N ASN A 91 18.16 14.60 9.58
CA ASN A 91 19.27 14.68 8.61
C ASN A 91 20.32 13.57 8.81
N LYS A 92 19.91 12.40 9.29
CA LYS A 92 20.76 11.23 9.50
C LYS A 92 20.12 9.98 8.91
N ASN A 93 20.96 9.01 8.51
CA ASN A 93 20.54 7.75 7.87
C ASN A 93 20.12 6.66 8.88
N ASP A 94 19.90 7.00 10.13
CA ASP A 94 19.60 6.09 11.24
C ASP A 94 18.23 6.35 11.88
N PHE A 95 17.29 6.94 11.11
CA PHE A 95 15.94 7.16 11.62
C PHE A 95 15.29 5.84 12.05
N PRO A 96 14.82 5.71 13.30
CA PRO A 96 14.33 4.44 13.82
C PRO A 96 13.05 3.98 13.12
N ALA A 97 13.05 2.77 12.58
CA ALA A 97 11.93 2.18 11.87
C ALA A 97 10.63 2.09 12.69
N SER A 98 10.75 2.00 14.03
CA SER A 98 9.61 1.93 14.96
C SER A 98 9.26 3.27 15.59
N PHE A 99 9.88 4.37 15.18
CA PHE A 99 9.71 5.70 15.83
C PHE A 99 8.25 6.08 16.01
N PHE A 100 7.42 5.85 14.99
CA PHE A 100 5.99 6.17 15.01
C PHE A 100 5.11 5.08 15.67
N ASN A 101 5.71 4.18 16.43
CA ASN A 101 4.98 3.35 17.38
C ASN A 101 5.61 3.35 18.78
N THR A 102 6.91 3.64 18.89
CA THR A 102 7.62 3.65 20.18
C THR A 102 7.73 5.04 20.79
N ASN A 103 8.13 6.04 20.02
CA ASN A 103 8.29 7.43 20.45
C ASN A 103 6.99 8.23 20.30
N VAL A 104 6.40 8.19 19.11
CA VAL A 104 5.07 8.71 18.82
C VAL A 104 4.11 7.52 18.66
N LYS A 105 3.01 7.53 19.42
CA LYS A 105 2.06 6.39 19.46
C LYS A 105 1.08 6.46 18.28
N SER A 106 1.60 6.35 17.05
CA SER A 106 0.80 6.41 15.82
C SER A 106 0.54 5.04 15.17
N GLY A 107 1.25 3.98 15.60
CA GLY A 107 1.00 2.63 15.14
C GLY A 107 1.60 2.27 13.78
N ALA A 108 2.56 3.05 13.25
CA ALA A 108 3.26 2.75 12.01
C ALA A 108 4.68 2.23 12.28
N ILE A 109 5.05 1.17 11.56
CA ILE A 109 6.40 0.57 11.56
C ILE A 109 6.88 0.52 10.11
N PHE A 110 8.16 0.84 9.88
CA PHE A 110 8.76 0.85 8.55
C PHE A 110 9.74 -0.31 8.37
N THR A 111 9.82 -0.86 7.17
CA THR A 111 10.88 -1.77 6.76
C THR A 111 11.35 -1.44 5.34
N THR A 112 12.62 -1.72 5.04
CA THR A 112 13.20 -1.55 3.70
C THR A 112 14.23 -2.64 3.43
N PRO A 113 14.40 -3.11 2.21
CA PRO A 113 15.55 -3.94 1.84
C PRO A 113 16.88 -3.14 1.82
N GLY A 114 16.80 -1.80 1.94
CA GLY A 114 17.96 -0.93 2.05
C GLY A 114 18.63 -0.96 3.43
N SER A 115 19.44 0.07 3.71
CA SER A 115 20.25 0.14 4.94
C SER A 115 19.56 0.89 6.08
N GLY A 116 18.45 1.59 5.86
CA GLY A 116 17.74 2.36 6.87
C GLY A 116 16.85 3.44 6.28
N PHE A 117 16.59 4.46 7.08
CA PHE A 117 15.71 5.58 6.72
C PHE A 117 16.34 6.92 7.10
N ARG A 118 15.96 7.95 6.35
CA ARG A 118 16.32 9.33 6.63
C ARG A 118 15.10 10.23 6.63
N ASN A 119 14.95 11.01 7.70
CA ASN A 119 14.06 12.16 7.79
C ASN A 119 14.91 13.41 7.59
N ASP A 120 14.61 14.20 6.55
CA ASP A 120 15.49 15.27 6.10
C ASP A 120 14.77 16.62 6.02
N SER A 121 15.42 17.68 6.50
CA SER A 121 14.92 19.07 6.48
C SER A 121 15.71 19.98 5.52
N LEU A 122 16.60 19.39 4.71
CA LEU A 122 17.47 20.08 3.77
C LEU A 122 17.32 19.52 2.35
N ASP A 123 16.17 18.89 2.09
CA ASP A 123 15.83 18.25 0.80
C ASP A 123 16.93 17.32 0.28
N PHE A 124 17.58 16.61 1.23
CA PHE A 124 18.71 15.71 0.97
C PHE A 124 19.94 16.36 0.31
N GLY A 125 20.07 17.69 0.36
CA GLY A 125 21.20 18.41 -0.21
C GLY A 125 22.55 18.05 0.41
N GLU A 126 22.57 17.50 1.63
CA GLU A 126 23.79 16.94 2.26
C GLU A 126 24.17 15.57 1.68
N VAL A 127 23.20 14.84 1.08
CA VAL A 127 23.44 13.56 0.40
C VAL A 127 23.97 13.82 -1.02
N ASN A 128 23.28 14.66 -1.76
CA ASN A 128 23.70 15.13 -3.08
C ASN A 128 23.30 16.62 -3.20
N PRO A 129 24.23 17.55 -3.48
CA PRO A 129 23.92 18.97 -3.60
C PRO A 129 22.84 19.29 -4.64
N GLY A 130 22.68 18.45 -5.68
CA GLY A 130 21.62 18.61 -6.69
C GLY A 130 20.22 18.45 -6.11
N TYR A 131 20.05 17.64 -5.09
CA TYR A 131 18.74 17.36 -4.48
C TYR A 131 18.14 18.57 -3.76
N ALA A 132 18.94 19.51 -3.29
CA ALA A 132 18.46 20.70 -2.58
C ALA A 132 17.47 21.57 -3.40
N THR A 133 17.42 21.40 -4.71
CA THR A 133 16.49 22.11 -5.61
C THR A 133 15.52 21.17 -6.31
N GLU A 134 15.63 19.87 -6.07
CA GLU A 134 14.85 18.84 -6.73
C GLU A 134 13.58 18.51 -5.96
N PHE A 135 13.68 18.43 -4.64
CA PHE A 135 12.58 18.04 -3.80
C PHE A 135 11.89 19.20 -3.12
N GLY A 136 10.62 19.03 -2.75
CA GLY A 136 9.83 19.98 -1.99
C GLY A 136 8.96 19.27 -0.96
N ALA A 137 8.78 19.90 0.21
CA ALA A 137 7.90 19.40 1.25
C ALA A 137 6.48 19.92 1.06
N PHE A 138 5.48 19.06 1.27
CA PHE A 138 4.06 19.43 1.34
C PHE A 138 3.73 20.08 2.69
N SER A 139 4.16 19.44 3.76
CA SER A 139 4.17 20.06 5.09
C SER A 139 5.60 20.56 5.37
N PRO A 140 5.78 21.82 5.80
CA PRO A 140 7.12 22.34 6.02
C PRO A 140 7.69 21.78 7.32
N THR A 141 8.93 21.26 7.33
CA THR A 141 10.00 21.42 6.37
C THR A 141 10.65 20.09 5.94
N LYS A 142 10.06 18.94 6.26
CA LYS A 142 10.77 17.66 6.20
C LYS A 142 10.16 16.67 5.24
N THR A 143 11.04 15.97 4.55
CA THR A 143 10.72 14.84 3.69
C THR A 143 11.36 13.56 4.23
N PHE A 144 10.96 12.41 3.71
CA PHE A 144 11.38 11.10 4.19
C PHE A 144 11.68 10.13 3.04
N SER A 145 12.75 9.36 3.19
CA SER A 145 13.14 8.34 2.20
C SER A 145 13.84 7.15 2.84
N PRO A 146 13.69 5.94 2.29
CA PRO A 146 14.59 4.84 2.58
C PRO A 146 15.98 5.11 2.00
N ILE A 147 17.01 4.55 2.60
CA ILE A 147 18.41 4.66 2.19
C ILE A 147 18.89 3.30 1.67
N GLY A 148 19.53 3.31 0.50
CA GLY A 148 20.04 2.09 -0.15
C GLY A 148 18.97 1.24 -0.82
N SER A 149 17.76 1.75 -0.96
CA SER A 149 16.65 1.16 -1.70
C SER A 149 15.66 2.24 -2.11
N ASN A 150 14.93 2.03 -3.20
CA ASN A 150 13.76 2.80 -3.57
C ASN A 150 12.44 2.13 -3.11
N VAL A 151 12.51 1.13 -2.23
CA VAL A 151 11.35 0.40 -1.72
C VAL A 151 11.30 0.45 -0.21
N MET A 152 10.12 0.73 0.33
CA MET A 152 9.81 0.58 1.75
C MET A 152 8.43 -0.01 1.96
N ASP A 153 8.25 -0.72 3.07
CA ASP A 153 6.95 -1.18 3.54
C ASP A 153 6.55 -0.42 4.81
N VAL A 154 5.27 -0.07 4.89
CA VAL A 154 4.61 0.42 6.11
C VAL A 154 3.74 -0.70 6.64
N LEU A 155 4.02 -1.14 7.87
CA LEU A 155 3.24 -2.11 8.61
C LEU A 155 2.51 -1.40 9.74
N PHE A 156 1.37 -1.95 10.16
CA PHE A 156 0.56 -1.33 11.20
C PHE A 156 0.53 -2.17 12.48
N GLN A 157 0.54 -1.47 13.59
CA GLN A 157 0.38 -2.01 14.95
C GLN A 157 -0.65 -1.18 15.70
N VAL A 158 -1.27 -1.74 16.71
CA VAL A 158 -2.06 -0.94 17.67
C VAL A 158 -1.15 0.13 18.26
N ALA A 159 -1.58 1.37 18.22
CA ALA A 159 -0.74 2.53 18.54
C ALA A 159 -0.08 2.41 19.93
N GLY A 160 1.24 2.41 19.96
CA GLY A 160 2.05 2.26 21.17
C GLY A 160 2.11 0.82 21.73
N GLN A 161 1.70 -0.18 20.95
CA GLN A 161 1.74 -1.60 21.35
C GLN A 161 2.37 -2.44 20.24
N PRO A 162 3.04 -3.56 20.55
CA PRO A 162 3.62 -4.46 19.54
C PRO A 162 2.58 -5.41 18.91
N THR A 163 1.30 -5.09 19.01
CA THR A 163 0.20 -5.91 18.50
C THR A 163 -0.07 -5.58 17.03
N PRO A 164 -0.01 -6.56 16.12
CA PRO A 164 -0.33 -6.33 14.71
C PRO A 164 -1.73 -5.75 14.50
N ALA A 165 -1.84 -4.85 13.56
CA ALA A 165 -3.08 -4.15 13.22
C ALA A 165 -3.24 -4.00 11.71
N GLN A 166 -4.42 -3.58 11.31
CA GLN A 166 -4.77 -3.25 9.93
C GLN A 166 -5.56 -1.94 9.89
N VAL A 167 -5.51 -1.27 8.75
CA VAL A 167 -6.17 0.01 8.53
C VAL A 167 -7.17 -0.06 7.38
N THR A 168 -8.11 0.89 7.34
CA THR A 168 -9.07 0.99 6.22
C THR A 168 -8.44 1.54 4.95
N GLY A 169 -7.33 2.27 5.05
CA GLY A 169 -6.68 2.87 3.87
C GLY A 169 -5.41 3.61 4.23
N PHE A 170 -4.69 4.00 3.18
CA PHE A 170 -3.42 4.71 3.28
C PHE A 170 -3.26 5.63 2.08
N GLY A 171 -2.69 6.80 2.31
CA GLY A 171 -2.31 7.77 1.29
C GLY A 171 -0.97 8.39 1.62
N VAL A 172 -0.28 8.85 0.59
CA VAL A 172 1.07 9.40 0.68
C VAL A 172 1.27 10.54 -0.29
N VAL A 173 2.00 11.55 0.15
CA VAL A 173 2.52 12.62 -0.70
C VAL A 173 3.91 12.23 -1.18
N PHE A 174 4.16 12.43 -2.47
CA PHE A 174 5.45 12.28 -3.11
C PHE A 174 5.95 13.63 -3.62
N SER A 175 7.25 13.79 -3.64
CA SER A 175 7.92 14.89 -4.34
C SER A 175 8.75 14.31 -5.48
N ASP A 176 8.64 14.95 -6.67
CA ASP A 176 9.43 14.68 -7.86
C ASP A 176 9.13 13.31 -8.50
N VAL A 177 7.89 13.11 -8.97
CA VAL A 177 7.48 11.90 -9.71
C VAL A 177 7.62 12.14 -11.20
N ASP A 178 8.73 11.80 -11.80
CA ASP A 178 9.04 12.11 -13.20
C ASP A 178 8.64 11.03 -14.18
N VAL A 179 8.76 9.76 -13.79
CA VAL A 179 8.50 8.62 -14.68
C VAL A 179 7.14 8.02 -14.40
N GLU A 180 6.27 8.06 -15.42
CA GLU A 180 4.91 7.49 -15.35
C GLU A 180 4.92 6.03 -14.91
N GLY A 181 4.16 5.71 -13.87
CA GLY A 181 3.98 4.35 -13.38
C GLY A 181 5.15 3.79 -12.56
N ALA A 182 6.28 4.50 -12.42
CA ALA A 182 7.42 4.04 -11.65
C ALA A 182 7.20 4.15 -10.14
N THR A 183 6.52 5.20 -9.70
CA THR A 183 6.16 5.41 -8.29
C THR A 183 4.80 4.82 -8.00
N THR A 184 4.72 3.89 -7.04
CA THR A 184 3.49 3.15 -6.74
C THR A 184 3.29 2.90 -5.26
N ILE A 185 2.03 2.72 -4.86
CA ILE A 185 1.65 2.13 -3.58
C ILE A 185 0.89 0.82 -3.82
N ALA A 186 1.32 -0.25 -3.16
CA ALA A 186 0.68 -1.56 -3.22
C ALA A 186 0.18 -1.96 -1.84
N PHE A 187 -1.07 -2.39 -1.75
CA PHE A 187 -1.76 -2.74 -0.52
C PHE A 187 -1.84 -4.25 -0.36
N PHE A 188 -1.63 -4.74 0.85
CA PHE A 188 -1.64 -6.16 1.18
C PHE A 188 -2.45 -6.42 2.45
N ASP A 189 -3.17 -7.54 2.45
CA ASP A 189 -3.87 -8.04 3.64
C ASP A 189 -2.91 -8.72 4.64
N VAL A 190 -3.47 -9.26 5.71
CA VAL A 190 -2.73 -9.97 6.77
C VAL A 190 -2.06 -11.25 6.26
N ASN A 191 -2.57 -11.87 5.20
CA ASN A 191 -2.03 -13.08 4.59
C ASN A 191 -0.97 -12.78 3.53
N GLY A 192 -0.69 -11.48 3.26
CA GLY A 192 0.21 -11.04 2.22
C GLY A 192 -0.42 -11.06 0.82
N THR A 193 -1.74 -11.23 0.71
CA THR A 193 -2.47 -11.13 -0.56
C THR A 193 -2.52 -9.68 -1.01
N LYS A 194 -2.14 -9.43 -2.24
CA LYS A 194 -2.19 -8.09 -2.81
C LYS A 194 -3.64 -7.68 -3.10
N LEU A 195 -4.09 -6.60 -2.45
CA LEU A 195 -5.44 -6.04 -2.58
C LEU A 195 -5.54 -5.07 -3.75
N ALA A 196 -4.53 -4.23 -3.94
CA ALA A 196 -4.47 -3.24 -5.02
C ALA A 196 -3.03 -2.76 -5.25
N THR A 197 -2.79 -2.18 -6.42
CA THR A 197 -1.59 -1.37 -6.72
C THR A 197 -2.03 -0.13 -7.47
N ILE A 198 -1.56 1.04 -7.05
CA ILE A 198 -1.96 2.34 -7.61
C ILE A 198 -0.69 3.13 -7.87
N ALA A 199 -0.57 3.69 -9.07
CA ALA A 199 0.54 4.57 -9.43
C ALA A 199 0.28 6.00 -8.94
N ALA A 200 1.32 6.67 -8.48
CA ALA A 200 1.30 8.10 -8.25
C ALA A 200 1.22 8.83 -9.61
N PRO A 201 0.43 9.89 -9.72
CA PRO A 201 0.38 10.65 -10.95
C PRO A 201 1.70 11.40 -11.16
N ARG A 202 2.16 11.43 -12.41
CA ARG A 202 3.41 12.09 -12.79
C ARG A 202 3.35 13.61 -12.55
N ARG A 203 4.48 14.15 -12.05
CA ARG A 203 4.72 15.59 -11.91
C ARG A 203 6.21 15.88 -12.09
N SER A 204 6.61 16.44 -13.22
CA SER A 204 7.99 16.56 -13.67
C SER A 204 8.60 17.96 -13.50
N ASP A 205 8.08 18.80 -12.64
CA ASP A 205 8.71 20.06 -12.24
C ASP A 205 9.41 19.86 -10.88
N ALA A 206 10.61 20.40 -10.75
CA ALA A 206 11.40 20.33 -9.54
C ALA A 206 10.59 20.77 -8.31
N GLY A 207 10.62 19.99 -7.25
CA GLY A 207 9.78 20.16 -6.07
C GLY A 207 8.28 19.90 -6.29
N GLY A 208 7.90 19.37 -7.46
CA GLY A 208 6.53 19.07 -7.83
C GLY A 208 5.92 18.00 -6.94
N LEU A 209 4.71 18.26 -6.42
CA LEU A 209 4.04 17.36 -5.51
C LEU A 209 3.02 16.48 -6.23
N SER A 210 2.97 15.21 -5.81
CA SER A 210 1.97 14.23 -6.20
C SER A 210 1.38 13.56 -4.97
N PHE A 211 0.08 13.31 -5.00
CA PHE A 211 -0.64 12.60 -3.95
C PHE A 211 -1.39 11.41 -4.53
N VAL A 212 -1.35 10.29 -3.84
CA VAL A 212 -2.23 9.16 -4.09
C VAL A 212 -2.62 8.48 -2.78
N GLY A 213 -3.88 8.05 -2.69
CA GLY A 213 -4.39 7.32 -1.55
C GLY A 213 -5.56 6.43 -1.93
N ALA A 214 -5.76 5.37 -1.16
CA ALA A 214 -6.90 4.47 -1.31
C ALA A 214 -7.51 4.09 0.03
N LYS A 215 -8.85 4.01 0.06
CA LYS A 215 -9.63 3.54 1.20
C LYS A 215 -10.48 2.37 0.79
N PHE A 216 -10.34 1.27 1.50
CA PHE A 216 -11.19 0.08 1.43
C PHE A 216 -12.42 0.25 2.32
N PRO A 217 -13.52 -0.47 2.05
CA PRO A 217 -14.71 -0.44 2.91
C PRO A 217 -14.41 -0.80 4.37
N ASP A 218 -13.56 -1.81 4.55
CA ASP A 218 -13.19 -2.38 5.85
C ASP A 218 -11.70 -2.19 6.16
N ALA A 219 -11.32 -2.38 7.43
CA ALA A 219 -9.92 -2.41 7.84
C ALA A 219 -9.30 -3.76 7.42
N VAL A 220 -8.71 -3.80 6.24
CA VAL A 220 -8.11 -5.00 5.63
C VAL A 220 -6.65 -4.83 5.25
N VAL A 221 -6.13 -3.61 5.33
CA VAL A 221 -4.76 -3.31 4.92
C VAL A 221 -3.81 -3.52 6.10
N ALA A 222 -3.02 -4.57 6.05
CA ALA A 222 -2.00 -4.88 7.07
C ALA A 222 -0.62 -4.34 6.70
N ARG A 223 -0.35 -4.16 5.40
CA ARG A 223 0.92 -3.63 4.88
C ARG A 223 0.70 -2.82 3.62
N VAL A 224 1.46 -1.73 3.50
CA VAL A 224 1.56 -0.95 2.26
C VAL A 224 3.01 -0.97 1.79
N ARG A 225 3.27 -1.36 0.55
CA ARG A 225 4.57 -1.22 -0.11
C ARG A 225 4.57 0.04 -0.93
N ILE A 226 5.58 0.87 -0.72
CA ILE A 226 5.84 2.09 -1.48
C ILE A 226 7.07 1.83 -2.33
N THR A 227 6.95 2.06 -3.65
CA THR A 227 8.07 2.07 -4.59
C THR A 227 8.27 3.50 -5.06
N LEU A 228 9.49 4.02 -4.93
CA LEU A 228 9.87 5.40 -5.20
C LEU A 228 10.68 5.46 -6.50
N GLY A 229 10.04 5.85 -7.59
CA GLY A 229 10.69 5.99 -8.89
C GLY A 229 11.50 4.76 -9.31
N THR A 230 12.59 5.02 -10.04
CA THR A 230 13.53 4.00 -10.55
C THR A 230 14.92 4.11 -9.94
N GLY A 231 15.20 5.23 -9.26
CA GLY A 231 16.49 5.56 -8.65
C GLY A 231 16.52 5.29 -7.14
N ILE A 232 17.73 5.15 -6.62
CA ILE A 232 18.00 5.07 -5.17
C ILE A 232 18.59 6.42 -4.74
N LEU A 233 18.07 7.01 -3.68
CA LEU A 233 18.63 8.23 -3.09
C LEU A 233 20.10 8.00 -2.70
N SER A 234 21.02 8.68 -3.34
CA SER A 234 22.47 8.48 -3.21
C SER A 234 23.25 9.71 -3.65
N GLY A 235 24.42 9.91 -3.06
CA GLY A 235 25.33 11.02 -3.43
C GLY A 235 25.91 10.95 -4.84
N THR A 236 25.72 9.87 -5.57
CA THR A 236 26.23 9.65 -6.93
C THR A 236 25.15 9.52 -8.00
N VAL A 237 23.88 9.58 -7.61
CA VAL A 237 22.74 9.48 -8.51
C VAL A 237 22.16 10.87 -8.73
N ASN A 238 22.03 11.28 -9.99
CA ASN A 238 21.29 12.48 -10.36
C ASN A 238 19.92 12.06 -10.86
N ASP A 239 18.92 12.85 -10.49
CA ASP A 239 17.57 12.67 -11.00
C ASP A 239 17.48 12.95 -12.50
N VAL A 240 16.45 12.41 -13.16
CA VAL A 240 16.23 12.59 -14.61
C VAL A 240 15.95 14.06 -14.95
N SER A 241 15.31 14.82 -14.08
CA SER A 241 15.08 16.27 -14.21
C SER A 241 16.38 17.05 -14.10
N ALA A 242 17.36 16.59 -13.33
CA ALA A 242 18.72 17.12 -13.25
C ALA A 242 19.69 16.54 -14.30
N GLY A 243 19.16 15.90 -15.36
CA GLY A 243 19.95 15.31 -16.45
C GLY A 243 20.52 13.93 -16.16
N GLY A 244 20.04 13.25 -15.10
CA GLY A 244 20.33 11.86 -14.80
C GLY A 244 19.54 10.88 -15.68
N THR A 245 19.55 9.61 -15.29
CA THR A 245 18.89 8.53 -16.04
C THR A 245 17.85 7.77 -15.21
N THR A 246 17.68 8.15 -13.96
CA THR A 246 16.76 7.50 -13.00
C THR A 246 15.91 8.55 -12.33
N ASP A 247 14.68 8.19 -12.03
CA ASP A 247 13.69 8.97 -11.29
C ASP A 247 13.92 8.72 -9.79
N VAL A 248 14.32 9.74 -9.04
CA VAL A 248 14.57 9.69 -7.60
C VAL A 248 13.45 10.43 -6.89
N VAL A 249 12.62 9.71 -6.19
CA VAL A 249 11.42 10.22 -5.53
C VAL A 249 11.57 10.15 -4.02
N VAL A 250 11.09 11.17 -3.31
CA VAL A 250 10.99 11.16 -1.85
C VAL A 250 9.54 11.30 -1.40
N THR A 251 9.27 11.04 -0.13
CA THR A 251 7.92 11.14 0.43
C THR A 251 7.80 12.25 1.44
N ASP A 252 6.57 12.72 1.61
CA ASP A 252 6.14 13.53 2.74
C ASP A 252 4.93 12.85 3.41
N ASN A 253 3.90 13.56 3.81
CA ASN A 253 2.81 13.08 4.66
C ASN A 253 2.29 11.67 4.33
N PHE A 254 2.25 10.82 5.36
CA PHE A 254 1.53 9.56 5.37
C PHE A 254 0.23 9.72 6.15
N ILE A 255 -0.90 9.35 5.53
CA ILE A 255 -2.22 9.52 6.09
C ILE A 255 -2.92 8.16 6.02
N TYR A 256 -3.40 7.64 7.16
CA TYR A 256 -3.99 6.30 7.21
C TYR A 256 -5.12 6.20 8.22
N GLY A 257 -6.03 5.26 8.01
CA GLY A 257 -7.11 4.98 8.93
C GLY A 257 -6.58 4.55 10.31
N GLU A 258 -7.42 4.61 11.33
CA GLU A 258 -7.04 4.15 12.67
C GLU A 258 -6.60 2.68 12.62
N PRO A 259 -5.41 2.33 13.15
CA PRO A 259 -4.96 0.95 13.23
C PRO A 259 -5.84 0.11 14.17
N LYS A 260 -6.50 -0.90 13.62
CA LYS A 260 -7.38 -1.83 14.31
C LYS A 260 -6.69 -3.17 14.49
N ARG A 261 -6.77 -3.74 15.69
CA ARG A 261 -6.25 -5.08 15.97
C ARG A 261 -6.79 -6.09 14.96
N ILE A 262 -5.94 -6.95 14.46
CA ILE A 262 -6.33 -8.10 13.65
C ILE A 262 -7.09 -9.08 14.55
N GLN A 263 -8.31 -9.46 14.14
CA GLN A 263 -9.17 -10.38 14.86
C GLN A 263 -8.89 -11.82 14.50
#